data_24ec78fe53fc3cce7fa9a2b37e930ae8
#
_entry.id   24ec78fe53fc3cce7fa9a2b37e930ae8
#
_cell.length_a   1.000
_cell.length_b   1.000
_cell.length_c   1.000
_cell.angle_alpha   90.00
_cell.angle_beta   90.00
_cell.angle_gamma   90.00
#
_symmetry.space_group_name_H-M   'P 1'
#
loop_
_entity.id
_entity.type
_entity.pdbx_description
1 polymer ?
#
loop_
_entity_poly.entity_id
_entity_poly.type
_entity_poly.pdbx_seq_one_letter_code
_entity_poly.pdbx_strand_id
1 'polypeptide(L)'
;VRVDIRVNRDFESYSVIPSAKKFRNQFSKGVISVWLDQPDYFVIRLNGMDSTILSVFADEPETDVPTKDSKTIIVEDWMDVEGGVLQLTKPNTTVYIKPGAVLNARIKVNADNCRVIGRGALLDPFTSIYEGYDEKKASQSGLIWVRDADDTQIDGVHLLNSYGFNVFVQGIWDRTYSKNTSVTNVKILSSELCSDGISFNYWNKDSNAEHCFVYCGDNALVYEDGAHYKDI
;
A
#
# COMPACT_ATOMS: atom_id res chain seq x y z
N VAL A 1 -0.10 21.51 10.36
CA VAL A 1 -1.03 21.70 9.20
C VAL A 1 -2.46 21.56 9.68
N ARG A 2 -3.40 22.30 9.09
CA ARG A 2 -4.84 22.14 9.30
C ARG A 2 -5.46 21.53 8.05
N VAL A 3 -6.20 20.45 8.23
CA VAL A 3 -6.99 19.79 7.18
C VAL A 3 -8.45 20.11 7.44
N ASP A 4 -9.12 20.76 6.49
CA ASP A 4 -10.54 21.12 6.57
C ASP A 4 -11.35 20.21 5.63
N ILE A 5 -12.27 19.46 6.21
CA ILE A 5 -13.11 18.47 5.51
C ILE A 5 -14.54 19.00 5.52
N ARG A 6 -15.04 19.40 4.34
CA ARG A 6 -16.43 19.80 4.18
C ARG A 6 -17.31 18.57 4.03
N VAL A 7 -18.24 18.39 4.93
CA VAL A 7 -19.23 17.30 4.89
C VAL A 7 -20.52 17.82 4.25
N ASN A 8 -20.95 17.16 3.18
CA ASN A 8 -22.12 17.54 2.37
C ASN A 8 -23.37 16.67 2.66
N ARG A 9 -23.41 16.05 3.82
CA ARG A 9 -24.53 15.26 4.34
C ARG A 9 -24.72 15.52 5.82
N ASP A 10 -25.93 15.23 6.30
CA ASP A 10 -26.23 15.29 7.73
C ASP A 10 -25.58 14.10 8.46
N PHE A 11 -25.13 14.33 9.67
CA PHE A 11 -24.61 13.32 10.58
C PHE A 11 -24.82 13.76 12.03
N GLU A 12 -24.96 12.78 12.94
CA GLU A 12 -25.19 13.03 14.36
C GLU A 12 -23.88 13.08 15.16
N SER A 13 -22.89 12.31 14.72
CA SER A 13 -21.59 12.21 15.39
C SER A 13 -20.47 11.94 14.40
N TYR A 14 -19.25 12.28 14.78
CA TYR A 14 -18.05 11.88 14.06
C TYR A 14 -16.94 11.46 15.01
N SER A 15 -16.01 10.68 14.50
CA SER A 15 -14.76 10.33 15.20
C SER A 15 -13.56 10.46 14.29
N VAL A 16 -12.42 10.82 14.89
CA VAL A 16 -11.11 10.84 14.23
C VAL A 16 -10.31 9.64 14.75
N ILE A 17 -9.88 8.77 13.86
CA ILE A 17 -9.23 7.50 14.18
C ILE A 17 -7.80 7.53 13.63
N PRO A 18 -6.79 6.98 14.33
CA PRO A 18 -6.88 6.28 15.60
C PRO A 18 -7.02 7.25 16.79
N SER A 19 -7.90 6.89 17.71
CA SER A 19 -8.16 7.72 18.91
C SER A 19 -6.93 7.85 19.82
N ALA A 20 -6.02 6.91 19.77
CA ALA A 20 -4.77 6.92 20.54
C ALA A 20 -3.85 8.11 20.17
N LYS A 21 -3.89 8.57 18.93
CA LYS A 21 -3.11 9.74 18.48
C LYS A 21 -3.66 11.08 18.94
N LYS A 22 -4.88 11.12 19.48
CA LYS A 22 -5.52 12.31 20.10
C LYS A 22 -5.47 13.56 19.22
N PHE A 23 -5.70 13.42 17.92
CA PHE A 23 -5.73 14.56 17.00
C PHE A 23 -6.63 15.69 17.51
N ARG A 24 -6.10 16.89 17.57
CA ARG A 24 -6.93 18.07 17.82
C ARG A 24 -7.91 18.22 16.66
N ASN A 25 -9.21 18.25 16.95
CA ASN A 25 -10.24 18.37 15.94
C ASN A 25 -11.42 19.21 16.42
N GLN A 26 -12.19 19.76 15.48
CA GLN A 26 -13.37 20.58 15.75
C GLN A 26 -14.35 20.49 14.58
N PHE A 27 -15.64 20.45 14.89
CA PHE A 27 -16.70 20.63 13.89
C PHE A 27 -17.34 22.02 14.03
N SER A 28 -17.43 22.75 12.92
CA SER A 28 -18.11 24.02 12.86
C SER A 28 -18.60 24.33 11.45
N LYS A 29 -19.84 24.79 11.31
CA LYS A 29 -20.44 25.25 10.03
C LYS A 29 -20.30 24.24 8.89
N GLY A 30 -20.50 22.95 9.16
CA GLY A 30 -20.41 21.85 8.15
C GLY A 30 -18.98 21.45 7.78
N VAL A 31 -17.98 21.91 8.56
CA VAL A 31 -16.56 21.58 8.33
C VAL A 31 -16.00 20.88 9.56
N ILE A 32 -15.38 19.72 9.35
CA ILE A 32 -14.53 19.06 10.33
C ILE A 32 -13.10 19.53 10.06
N SER A 33 -12.49 20.20 11.03
CA SER A 33 -11.09 20.62 10.97
C SER A 33 -10.25 19.69 11.85
N VAL A 34 -9.15 19.17 11.31
CA VAL A 34 -8.17 18.35 12.04
C VAL A 34 -6.81 19.03 11.94
N TRP A 35 -6.09 19.13 13.07
CA TRP A 35 -4.75 19.71 13.11
C TRP A 35 -3.71 18.60 13.26
N LEU A 36 -2.72 18.64 12.38
CA LEU A 36 -1.58 17.76 12.36
C LEU A 36 -0.32 18.55 12.69
N ASP A 37 0.44 18.11 13.68
CA ASP A 37 1.72 18.69 14.07
C ASP A 37 2.85 18.22 13.16
N GLN A 38 2.70 17.01 12.60
CA GLN A 38 3.61 16.36 11.65
C GLN A 38 2.79 15.60 10.59
N PRO A 39 3.39 15.13 9.49
CA PRO A 39 2.77 14.19 8.55
C PRO A 39 2.20 12.98 9.29
N ASP A 40 0.96 12.62 8.96
CA ASP A 40 0.26 11.53 9.63
C ASP A 40 -0.99 11.08 8.84
N TYR A 41 -1.55 9.94 9.21
CA TYR A 41 -2.72 9.33 8.61
C TYR A 41 -3.86 9.26 9.61
N PHE A 42 -5.07 9.57 9.15
CA PHE A 42 -6.25 9.45 9.99
C PHE A 42 -7.51 9.14 9.17
N VAL A 43 -8.51 8.64 9.86
CA VAL A 43 -9.83 8.35 9.28
C VAL A 43 -10.88 9.21 9.98
N ILE A 44 -11.74 9.85 9.21
CA ILE A 44 -13.00 10.39 9.70
C ILE A 44 -14.07 9.33 9.51
N ARG A 45 -14.75 8.97 10.59
CA ARG A 45 -15.90 8.06 10.59
C ARG A 45 -17.14 8.82 11.08
N LEU A 46 -18.21 8.79 10.28
CA LEU A 46 -19.48 9.43 10.64
C LEU A 46 -20.44 8.40 11.23
N ASN A 47 -21.19 8.80 12.27
CA ASN A 47 -22.24 8.01 12.94
C ASN A 47 -21.77 6.62 13.43
N GLY A 48 -20.47 6.43 13.66
CA GLY A 48 -19.90 5.16 14.07
C GLY A 48 -19.97 4.05 13.00
N MET A 49 -20.31 4.38 11.75
CA MET A 49 -20.52 3.40 10.66
C MET A 49 -19.30 3.28 9.78
N ASP A 50 -18.79 2.07 9.59
CA ASP A 50 -17.63 1.80 8.72
C ASP A 50 -17.92 2.02 7.23
N SER A 51 -19.19 2.04 6.83
CA SER A 51 -19.58 2.40 5.47
C SER A 51 -19.51 3.90 5.16
N THR A 52 -19.16 4.74 6.16
CA THR A 52 -19.09 6.18 6.00
C THR A 52 -17.77 6.69 6.57
N ILE A 53 -16.70 6.32 5.91
CA ILE A 53 -15.34 6.68 6.27
C ILE A 53 -14.67 7.52 5.18
N LEU A 54 -13.77 8.39 5.61
CA LEU A 54 -12.84 9.11 4.75
C LEU A 54 -11.43 8.93 5.31
N SER A 55 -10.59 8.24 4.60
CA SER A 55 -9.17 8.13 4.92
C SER A 55 -8.42 9.36 4.39
N VAL A 56 -7.60 9.94 5.23
CA VAL A 56 -6.79 11.13 4.91
C VAL A 56 -5.33 10.81 5.17
N PHE A 57 -4.52 11.03 4.15
CA PHE A 57 -3.09 10.78 4.17
C PHE A 57 -2.33 12.09 3.95
N ALA A 58 -1.65 12.55 4.98
CA ALA A 58 -0.78 13.72 4.90
C ALA A 58 0.66 13.23 4.93
N ASP A 59 1.19 12.96 3.76
CA ASP A 59 2.57 12.50 3.58
C ASP A 59 3.58 13.63 3.73
N GLU A 60 4.81 13.26 4.04
CA GLU A 60 5.96 14.14 3.83
C GLU A 60 6.18 14.39 2.34
N PRO A 61 6.70 15.59 1.99
CA PRO A 61 7.14 15.84 0.62
C PRO A 61 8.17 14.79 0.17
N GLU A 62 8.07 14.35 -1.07
CA GLU A 62 9.03 13.41 -1.63
C GLU A 62 10.42 14.05 -1.71
N THR A 63 11.42 13.37 -1.21
CA THR A 63 12.83 13.80 -1.25
C THR A 63 13.67 12.95 -2.19
N ASP A 64 13.18 11.75 -2.56
CA ASP A 64 13.86 10.79 -3.42
C ASP A 64 13.07 10.56 -4.72
N VAL A 65 12.98 11.62 -5.53
CA VAL A 65 12.36 11.55 -6.86
C VAL A 65 13.40 11.10 -7.87
N PRO A 66 13.26 9.89 -8.47
CA PRO A 66 14.27 9.37 -9.39
C PRO A 66 14.24 10.13 -10.71
N THR A 67 15.41 10.27 -11.31
CA THR A 67 15.54 10.73 -12.71
C THR A 67 15.30 9.57 -13.66
N LYS A 68 14.79 9.90 -14.86
CA LYS A 68 14.55 8.89 -15.91
C LYS A 68 15.88 8.36 -16.44
N ASP A 69 16.06 7.05 -16.36
CA ASP A 69 17.19 6.33 -16.92
C ASP A 69 16.74 4.97 -17.53
N SER A 70 17.68 4.11 -17.90
CA SER A 70 17.38 2.81 -18.51
C SER A 70 16.84 1.76 -17.52
N LYS A 71 16.88 2.05 -16.22
CA LYS A 71 16.42 1.17 -15.14
C LYS A 71 15.21 1.73 -14.40
N THR A 72 14.74 2.90 -14.77
CA THR A 72 13.63 3.59 -14.12
C THR A 72 12.39 3.64 -15.01
N ILE A 73 11.31 3.06 -14.53
CA ILE A 73 9.97 3.12 -15.12
C ILE A 73 9.22 4.22 -14.39
N ILE A 74 8.89 5.31 -15.09
CA ILE A 74 8.14 6.42 -14.52
C ILE A 74 6.68 6.33 -15.00
N VAL A 75 5.76 6.20 -14.06
CA VAL A 75 4.31 6.28 -14.29
C VAL A 75 3.90 7.73 -14.07
N GLU A 76 3.56 8.42 -15.18
CA GLU A 76 3.27 9.86 -15.15
C GLU A 76 1.79 10.18 -15.03
N ASP A 77 0.93 9.28 -15.49
CA ASP A 77 -0.52 9.39 -15.52
C ASP A 77 -1.13 7.98 -15.37
N TRP A 78 -2.18 7.62 -16.08
CA TRP A 78 -2.71 6.27 -16.13
C TRP A 78 -1.85 5.38 -17.01
N MET A 79 -1.44 4.23 -16.48
CA MET A 79 -0.64 3.25 -17.22
C MET A 79 -1.22 1.84 -17.04
N ASP A 80 -1.62 1.22 -18.13
CA ASP A 80 -1.97 -0.20 -18.20
C ASP A 80 -0.74 -1.03 -18.61
N VAL A 81 -0.65 -2.25 -18.09
CA VAL A 81 0.38 -3.21 -18.48
C VAL A 81 -0.29 -4.39 -19.18
N GLU A 82 0.21 -4.76 -20.34
CA GLU A 82 -0.30 -5.92 -21.07
C GLU A 82 -0.20 -7.20 -20.19
N GLY A 83 -1.32 -7.93 -20.11
CA GLY A 83 -1.44 -9.08 -19.22
C GLY A 83 -1.53 -8.75 -17.73
N GLY A 84 -1.61 -7.48 -17.35
CA GLY A 84 -1.87 -7.03 -15.97
C GLY A 84 -0.73 -7.24 -14.99
N VAL A 85 0.48 -7.63 -15.41
CA VAL A 85 1.61 -7.89 -14.52
C VAL A 85 2.90 -7.26 -15.04
N LEU A 86 3.45 -6.31 -14.27
CA LEU A 86 4.78 -5.74 -14.49
C LEU A 86 5.82 -6.60 -13.76
N GLN A 87 6.72 -7.23 -14.51
CA GLN A 87 7.78 -8.07 -13.93
C GLN A 87 9.11 -7.34 -13.85
N LEU A 88 9.69 -7.25 -12.67
CA LEU A 88 11.01 -6.69 -12.41
C LEU A 88 12.02 -7.85 -12.31
N THR A 89 12.65 -8.16 -13.45
CA THR A 89 13.61 -9.28 -13.59
C THR A 89 15.06 -8.82 -13.70
N LYS A 90 15.30 -7.50 -13.66
CA LYS A 90 16.64 -6.93 -13.70
C LYS A 90 16.94 -6.22 -12.39
N PRO A 91 18.09 -6.45 -11.78
CA PRO A 91 18.44 -5.79 -10.52
C PRO A 91 18.58 -4.28 -10.69
N ASN A 92 18.36 -3.57 -9.59
CA ASN A 92 18.36 -2.10 -9.50
C ASN A 92 17.28 -1.44 -10.38
N THR A 93 16.14 -2.09 -10.61
CA THR A 93 15.02 -1.50 -11.33
C THR A 93 14.15 -0.69 -10.37
N THR A 94 13.82 0.54 -10.75
CA THR A 94 12.90 1.41 -10.00
C THR A 94 11.60 1.59 -10.78
N VAL A 95 10.48 1.40 -10.11
CA VAL A 95 9.15 1.83 -10.56
C VAL A 95 8.78 3.02 -9.71
N TYR A 96 8.63 4.18 -10.33
CA TYR A 96 8.21 5.41 -9.68
C TYR A 96 6.82 5.82 -10.17
N ILE A 97 5.86 5.84 -9.25
CA ILE A 97 4.48 6.23 -9.55
C ILE A 97 4.28 7.65 -9.02
N LYS A 98 4.20 8.62 -9.94
CA LYS A 98 4.05 10.04 -9.58
C LYS A 98 2.78 10.31 -8.77
N PRO A 99 2.77 11.35 -7.93
CA PRO A 99 1.55 11.82 -7.29
C PRO A 99 0.42 12.04 -8.31
N GLY A 100 -0.75 11.43 -8.08
CA GLY A 100 -1.90 11.47 -8.98
C GLY A 100 -1.87 10.47 -10.14
N ALA A 101 -0.75 9.81 -10.41
CA ALA A 101 -0.66 8.75 -11.39
C ALA A 101 -1.22 7.41 -10.87
N VAL A 102 -1.65 6.56 -11.79
CA VAL A 102 -2.17 5.21 -11.50
C VAL A 102 -1.47 4.18 -12.37
N LEU A 103 -0.85 3.19 -11.76
CA LEU A 103 -0.40 1.98 -12.45
C LEU A 103 -1.46 0.89 -12.27
N ASN A 104 -2.14 0.52 -13.35
CA ASN A 104 -3.12 -0.56 -13.37
C ASN A 104 -2.43 -1.88 -13.72
N ALA A 105 -1.78 -2.46 -12.73
CA ALA A 105 -1.02 -3.71 -12.85
C ALA A 105 -0.68 -4.27 -11.47
N ARG A 106 -0.38 -5.56 -11.40
CA ARG A 106 0.40 -6.15 -10.31
C ARG A 106 1.89 -6.01 -10.60
N ILE A 107 2.70 -5.84 -9.56
CA ILE A 107 4.17 -5.81 -9.70
C ILE A 107 4.75 -7.09 -9.10
N LYS A 108 5.53 -7.81 -9.90
CA LYS A 108 6.29 -8.95 -9.45
C LYS A 108 7.78 -8.62 -9.43
N VAL A 109 8.38 -8.65 -8.24
CA VAL A 109 9.81 -8.40 -8.04
C VAL A 109 10.53 -9.74 -7.93
N ASN A 110 11.41 -10.03 -8.90
CA ASN A 110 12.24 -11.23 -8.97
C ASN A 110 13.72 -10.88 -9.19
N ALA A 111 14.16 -9.74 -8.74
CA ALA A 111 15.55 -9.31 -8.83
C ALA A 111 15.89 -8.36 -7.68
N ASP A 112 17.14 -8.37 -7.26
CA ASP A 112 17.61 -7.62 -6.11
C ASP A 112 17.67 -6.11 -6.32
N ASN A 113 17.69 -5.36 -5.22
CA ASN A 113 17.80 -3.90 -5.20
C ASN A 113 16.71 -3.20 -6.04
N CYS A 114 15.52 -3.77 -6.13
CA CYS A 114 14.42 -3.14 -6.83
C CYS A 114 13.64 -2.19 -5.92
N ARG A 115 13.03 -1.16 -6.53
CA ARG A 115 12.27 -0.15 -5.81
C ARG A 115 10.89 0.05 -6.44
N VAL A 116 9.86 0.12 -5.61
CA VAL A 116 8.50 0.53 -6.00
C VAL A 116 8.14 1.72 -5.12
N ILE A 117 8.24 2.92 -5.66
CA ILE A 117 8.18 4.14 -4.86
C ILE A 117 7.28 5.22 -5.49
N GLY A 118 6.93 6.21 -4.69
CA GLY A 118 6.15 7.37 -5.12
C GLY A 118 4.93 7.65 -4.25
N ARG A 119 4.09 8.56 -4.70
CA ARG A 119 2.83 8.95 -4.01
C ARG A 119 1.61 8.71 -4.91
N GLY A 120 1.78 7.98 -6.00
CA GLY A 120 0.68 7.54 -6.86
C GLY A 120 0.05 6.23 -6.39
N ALA A 121 -0.87 5.70 -7.19
CA ALA A 121 -1.64 4.51 -6.86
C ALA A 121 -1.27 3.31 -7.74
N LEU A 122 -1.29 2.14 -7.13
CA LEU A 122 -1.26 0.84 -7.78
C LEU A 122 -2.64 0.22 -7.64
N LEU A 123 -3.29 -0.07 -8.75
CA LEU A 123 -4.62 -0.64 -8.83
C LEU A 123 -4.54 -2.08 -9.33
N ASP A 124 -5.28 -3.00 -8.70
CA ASP A 124 -5.34 -4.38 -9.19
C ASP A 124 -6.14 -4.42 -10.51
N PRO A 125 -5.56 -4.88 -11.63
CA PRO A 125 -6.24 -4.97 -12.92
C PRO A 125 -7.27 -6.11 -12.99
N PHE A 126 -7.27 -7.01 -12.02
CA PHE A 126 -8.20 -8.11 -11.94
C PHE A 126 -9.43 -7.69 -11.13
N THR A 127 -10.62 -8.09 -11.57
CA THR A 127 -11.90 -7.64 -11.00
C THR A 127 -12.56 -8.65 -10.08
N SER A 128 -12.03 -9.85 -9.97
CA SER A 128 -12.55 -10.89 -9.09
C SER A 128 -11.55 -12.04 -8.95
N ILE A 129 -11.49 -12.63 -7.74
CA ILE A 129 -10.85 -13.95 -7.55
C ILE A 129 -11.60 -15.07 -8.29
N TYR A 130 -12.83 -14.81 -8.76
CA TYR A 130 -13.71 -15.81 -9.37
C TYR A 130 -13.80 -15.68 -10.90
N GLU A 131 -13.55 -14.51 -11.49
CA GLU A 131 -13.51 -14.32 -12.93
C GLU A 131 -12.16 -14.73 -13.51
N GLY A 132 -12.12 -15.94 -14.07
CA GLY A 132 -10.88 -16.50 -14.63
C GLY A 132 -9.92 -17.02 -13.57
N TYR A 133 -10.43 -17.45 -12.42
CA TYR A 133 -9.67 -18.07 -11.36
C TYR A 133 -8.84 -19.23 -11.90
N ASP A 134 -7.61 -18.96 -12.20
CA ASP A 134 -6.57 -19.96 -12.38
C ASP A 134 -5.93 -20.13 -10.99
N GLU A 135 -6.25 -21.23 -10.31
CA GLU A 135 -5.69 -21.55 -8.97
C GLU A 135 -4.17 -21.37 -8.91
N LYS A 136 -3.48 -21.54 -10.04
CA LYS A 136 -2.04 -21.35 -10.14
C LYS A 136 -1.61 -19.88 -10.26
N LYS A 137 -2.51 -18.99 -10.63
CA LYS A 137 -2.19 -17.55 -10.84
C LYS A 137 -2.75 -16.64 -9.75
N ALA A 138 -3.96 -16.87 -9.27
CA ALA A 138 -4.62 -15.96 -8.32
C ALA A 138 -4.20 -16.21 -6.87
N SER A 139 -4.00 -17.47 -6.45
CA SER A 139 -3.65 -17.80 -5.06
C SER A 139 -2.20 -17.52 -4.67
N GLN A 140 -1.39 -17.01 -5.58
CA GLN A 140 0.05 -16.83 -5.37
C GLN A 140 0.58 -15.43 -5.70
N SER A 141 -0.27 -14.44 -5.91
CA SER A 141 0.18 -13.12 -6.32
C SER A 141 -0.38 -12.01 -5.45
N GLY A 142 0.49 -11.25 -4.84
CA GLY A 142 0.15 -9.96 -4.25
C GLY A 142 0.07 -8.87 -5.31
N LEU A 143 -0.55 -7.75 -4.96
CA LEU A 143 -0.51 -6.54 -5.78
C LEU A 143 0.94 -6.08 -5.98
N ILE A 144 1.75 -6.17 -4.92
CA ILE A 144 3.21 -6.19 -5.01
C ILE A 144 3.70 -7.52 -4.44
N TRP A 145 4.33 -8.33 -5.26
CA TRP A 145 4.86 -9.63 -4.88
C TRP A 145 6.38 -9.67 -5.01
N VAL A 146 7.07 -9.69 -3.88
CA VAL A 146 8.52 -9.87 -3.79
C VAL A 146 8.80 -11.36 -3.61
N ARG A 147 9.53 -11.95 -4.55
CA ARG A 147 9.84 -13.36 -4.53
C ARG A 147 11.26 -13.64 -4.98
N ASP A 148 12.05 -14.27 -4.11
CA ASP A 148 13.45 -14.59 -4.37
C ASP A 148 14.25 -13.34 -4.79
N ALA A 149 14.10 -12.27 -4.00
CA ALA A 149 14.74 -10.99 -4.24
C ALA A 149 15.14 -10.36 -2.92
N ASP A 150 16.35 -9.86 -2.86
CA ASP A 150 16.90 -9.16 -1.70
C ASP A 150 16.86 -7.63 -1.88
N ASP A 151 16.91 -6.89 -0.77
CA ASP A 151 17.05 -5.43 -0.74
C ASP A 151 15.95 -4.67 -1.53
N THR A 152 14.70 -5.14 -1.43
CA THR A 152 13.56 -4.49 -2.09
C THR A 152 13.01 -3.35 -1.22
N GLN A 153 12.79 -2.18 -1.83
CA GLN A 153 12.13 -1.03 -1.20
C GLN A 153 10.75 -0.79 -1.78
N ILE A 154 9.75 -0.67 -0.91
CA ILE A 154 8.38 -0.25 -1.26
C ILE A 154 8.06 0.98 -0.41
N ASP A 155 7.92 2.16 -1.02
CA ASP A 155 7.71 3.41 -0.27
C ASP A 155 6.63 4.30 -0.86
N GLY A 156 5.69 4.69 -0.01
CA GLY A 156 4.76 5.79 -0.23
C GLY A 156 3.55 5.49 -1.09
N VAL A 157 3.56 4.44 -1.87
CA VAL A 157 2.51 4.09 -2.83
C VAL A 157 1.17 3.76 -2.16
N HIS A 158 0.08 4.02 -2.88
CA HIS A 158 -1.27 3.63 -2.49
C HIS A 158 -1.64 2.32 -3.19
N LEU A 159 -2.00 1.28 -2.44
CA LEU A 159 -2.41 -0.02 -2.95
C LEU A 159 -3.93 -0.12 -2.86
N LEU A 160 -4.59 -0.27 -4.01
CA LEU A 160 -6.04 -0.15 -4.11
C LEU A 160 -6.68 -1.41 -4.66
N ASN A 161 -7.75 -1.86 -4.01
CA ASN A 161 -8.68 -2.90 -4.48
C ASN A 161 -8.00 -4.21 -4.87
N SER A 162 -7.01 -4.67 -4.11
CA SER A 162 -6.40 -5.98 -4.36
C SER A 162 -7.39 -7.10 -4.14
N TYR A 163 -7.46 -8.04 -5.08
CA TYR A 163 -8.22 -9.29 -4.97
C TYR A 163 -7.38 -10.45 -4.41
N GLY A 164 -6.22 -10.17 -3.93
CA GLY A 164 -5.33 -11.08 -3.22
C GLY A 164 -4.50 -10.30 -2.20
N PHE A 165 -3.34 -10.79 -1.83
CA PHE A 165 -2.44 -10.07 -0.95
C PHE A 165 -2.11 -8.68 -1.52
N ASN A 166 -1.99 -7.66 -0.69
CA ASN A 166 -1.52 -6.35 -1.14
C ASN A 166 0.01 -6.32 -1.27
N VAL A 167 0.74 -6.50 -0.18
CA VAL A 167 2.19 -6.71 -0.19
C VAL A 167 2.47 -8.13 0.24
N PHE A 168 3.11 -8.89 -0.61
CA PHE A 168 3.44 -10.29 -0.35
C PHE A 168 4.94 -10.54 -0.57
N VAL A 169 5.65 -10.85 0.49
CA VAL A 169 7.10 -11.11 0.48
C VAL A 169 7.35 -12.55 0.87
N GLN A 170 7.99 -13.31 -0.02
CA GLN A 170 8.34 -14.70 0.24
C GLN A 170 9.61 -15.12 -0.51
N GLY A 171 10.32 -16.10 0.04
CA GLY A 171 11.36 -16.82 -0.69
C GLY A 171 10.80 -17.97 -1.54
N ILE A 172 11.67 -18.89 -1.93
CA ILE A 172 11.33 -20.10 -2.70
C ILE A 172 11.37 -21.33 -1.79
N TRP A 173 10.55 -22.32 -2.10
CA TRP A 173 10.37 -23.57 -1.34
C TRP A 173 11.66 -24.34 -1.04
N ASP A 174 12.73 -24.19 -1.79
CA ASP A 174 14.03 -24.83 -1.62
C ASP A 174 14.96 -24.12 -0.62
N ARG A 175 14.41 -23.17 0.17
CA ARG A 175 15.07 -22.36 1.20
C ARG A 175 15.91 -21.18 0.70
N THR A 176 15.61 -20.66 -0.47
CA THR A 176 16.10 -19.35 -0.86
C THR A 176 15.23 -18.27 -0.16
N TYR A 177 15.86 -17.42 0.64
CA TYR A 177 15.18 -16.36 1.37
C TYR A 177 15.06 -15.11 0.51
N SER A 178 13.93 -14.40 0.60
CA SER A 178 13.87 -12.97 0.29
C SER A 178 14.26 -12.19 1.54
N LYS A 179 15.21 -11.26 1.44
CA LYS A 179 15.76 -10.55 2.60
C LYS A 179 15.69 -9.05 2.44
N ASN A 180 15.69 -8.35 3.59
CA ASN A 180 15.80 -6.90 3.66
C ASN A 180 14.74 -6.16 2.83
N THR A 181 13.51 -6.67 2.77
CA THR A 181 12.41 -5.92 2.16
C THR A 181 11.94 -4.85 3.13
N SER A 182 11.98 -3.58 2.71
CA SER A 182 11.46 -2.45 3.47
C SER A 182 10.16 -1.95 2.87
N VAL A 183 9.11 -1.83 3.69
CA VAL A 183 7.79 -1.32 3.33
C VAL A 183 7.51 -0.09 4.19
N THR A 184 7.53 1.10 3.61
CA THR A 184 7.39 2.35 4.37
C THR A 184 6.34 3.27 3.74
N ASN A 185 5.61 3.99 4.59
CA ASN A 185 4.62 4.99 4.14
C ASN A 185 3.58 4.45 3.15
N VAL A 186 3.30 3.15 3.12
CA VAL A 186 2.34 2.52 2.19
C VAL A 186 0.92 2.64 2.72
N LYS A 187 -0.05 2.90 1.83
CA LYS A 187 -1.47 3.00 2.15
C LYS A 187 -2.21 1.89 1.43
N ILE A 188 -2.81 0.99 2.19
CA ILE A 188 -3.57 -0.15 1.68
C ILE A 188 -5.05 0.10 1.90
N LEU A 189 -5.82 0.07 0.82
CA LEU A 189 -7.27 0.24 0.79
C LEU A 189 -7.88 -0.86 -0.08
N SER A 190 -8.13 -2.01 0.52
CA SER A 190 -8.69 -3.19 -0.15
C SER A 190 -9.71 -3.85 0.78
N SER A 191 -10.91 -4.12 0.30
CA SER A 191 -11.99 -4.70 1.10
C SER A 191 -12.42 -6.10 0.66
N GLU A 192 -11.73 -6.66 -0.33
CA GLU A 192 -12.04 -7.98 -0.87
C GLU A 192 -11.62 -9.11 0.06
N LEU A 193 -12.30 -10.24 -0.02
CA LEU A 193 -11.91 -11.46 0.67
C LEU A 193 -10.49 -11.88 0.23
N CYS A 194 -9.68 -12.35 1.14
CA CYS A 194 -8.27 -12.72 0.94
C CYS A 194 -7.36 -11.54 0.57
N SER A 195 -7.79 -10.30 0.78
CA SER A 195 -6.93 -9.12 0.57
C SER A 195 -6.10 -8.82 1.82
N ASP A 196 -5.14 -9.70 2.15
CA ASP A 196 -4.20 -9.44 3.24
C ASP A 196 -3.43 -8.13 3.01
N GLY A 197 -3.10 -7.45 4.09
CA GLY A 197 -2.37 -6.19 4.04
C GLY A 197 -0.90 -6.39 3.69
N ILE A 198 -0.03 -6.47 4.72
CA ILE A 198 1.40 -6.70 4.55
C ILE A 198 1.73 -8.08 5.07
N SER A 199 2.19 -8.97 4.19
CA SER A 199 2.49 -10.36 4.48
C SER A 199 3.96 -10.65 4.26
N PHE A 200 4.72 -10.74 5.35
CA PHE A 200 6.07 -11.30 5.36
C PHE A 200 5.95 -12.79 5.64
N ASN A 201 5.95 -13.58 4.58
CA ASN A 201 5.60 -14.99 4.62
C ASN A 201 6.82 -15.89 4.36
N TYR A 202 6.60 -17.17 4.15
CA TYR A 202 7.60 -18.24 4.06
C TYR A 202 8.95 -17.82 3.47
N TRP A 203 10.04 -18.15 4.18
CA TRP A 203 11.43 -17.84 3.78
C TRP A 203 11.68 -16.36 3.52
N ASN A 204 11.07 -15.52 4.29
CA ASN A 204 11.41 -14.11 4.40
C ASN A 204 12.36 -13.90 5.60
N LYS A 205 13.26 -12.95 5.52
CA LYS A 205 14.19 -12.63 6.59
C LYS A 205 14.58 -11.15 6.61
N ASP A 206 14.72 -10.61 7.82
CA ASP A 206 15.22 -9.25 8.08
C ASP A 206 14.41 -8.17 7.33
N SER A 207 13.11 -8.37 7.13
CA SER A 207 12.21 -7.42 6.47
C SER A 207 11.43 -6.58 7.50
N ASN A 208 11.05 -5.38 7.11
CA ASN A 208 10.33 -4.47 8.01
C ASN A 208 9.22 -3.69 7.30
N ALA A 209 8.20 -3.33 8.08
CA ALA A 209 7.18 -2.36 7.65
C ALA A 209 7.02 -1.29 8.72
N GLU A 210 6.96 -0.03 8.31
CA GLU A 210 6.87 1.13 9.20
C GLU A 210 6.04 2.25 8.58
N HIS A 211 5.29 2.97 9.42
CA HIS A 211 4.43 4.11 9.02
C HIS A 211 3.44 3.77 7.90
N CYS A 212 2.80 2.61 7.98
CA CYS A 212 1.83 2.19 6.98
C CYS A 212 0.41 2.38 7.47
N PHE A 213 -0.52 2.53 6.54
CA PHE A 213 -1.95 2.48 6.79
C PHE A 213 -2.53 1.24 6.11
N VAL A 214 -3.23 0.40 6.88
CA VAL A 214 -3.78 -0.85 6.36
C VAL A 214 -5.29 -0.92 6.64
N TYR A 215 -6.08 -0.94 5.57
CA TYR A 215 -7.48 -1.29 5.57
C TYR A 215 -7.69 -2.40 4.52
N CYS A 216 -7.90 -3.62 4.99
CA CYS A 216 -7.98 -4.80 4.13
C CYS A 216 -9.13 -5.73 4.58
N GLY A 217 -9.49 -6.68 3.72
CA GLY A 217 -10.61 -7.59 3.94
C GLY A 217 -10.26 -8.87 4.68
N ASP A 218 -8.96 -9.13 4.94
CA ASP A 218 -8.47 -10.30 5.68
C ASP A 218 -7.39 -9.85 6.69
N ASN A 219 -6.30 -10.59 6.86
CA ASN A 219 -5.28 -10.28 7.84
C ASN A 219 -4.54 -8.98 7.51
N ALA A 220 -4.58 -7.99 8.41
CA ALA A 220 -3.85 -6.74 8.19
C ALA A 220 -2.33 -6.97 8.09
N LEU A 221 -1.81 -7.85 8.94
CA LEU A 221 -0.39 -8.19 9.01
C LEU A 221 -0.25 -9.71 9.13
N VAL A 222 0.63 -10.29 8.31
CA VAL A 222 1.05 -11.69 8.40
C VAL A 222 2.54 -11.75 8.67
N TYR A 223 2.92 -12.51 9.68
CA TYR A 223 4.27 -12.52 10.22
C TYR A 223 4.86 -13.93 10.17
N GLU A 224 6.07 -14.01 9.67
CA GLU A 224 6.98 -15.13 9.88
C GLU A 224 8.35 -14.65 10.39
N ASP A 225 9.25 -15.58 10.67
CA ASP A 225 10.51 -15.35 11.37
C ASP A 225 11.36 -14.22 10.75
N GLY A 226 11.81 -13.29 11.59
CA GLY A 226 12.70 -12.19 11.19
C GLY A 226 12.01 -10.95 10.59
N ALA A 227 10.68 -10.83 10.65
CA ALA A 227 9.98 -9.62 10.23
C ALA A 227 9.74 -8.65 11.39
N HIS A 228 9.72 -7.36 11.10
CA HIS A 228 9.48 -6.29 12.07
C HIS A 228 8.41 -5.32 11.57
N TYR A 229 7.45 -4.98 12.45
CA TYR A 229 6.40 -4.00 12.17
C TYR A 229 6.44 -2.87 13.19
N LYS A 230 6.26 -1.64 12.75
CA LYS A 230 6.21 -0.46 13.59
C LYS A 230 5.28 0.59 13.02
N ASP A 231 4.48 1.23 13.86
CA ASP A 231 3.55 2.31 13.51
C ASP A 231 2.64 1.96 12.31
N ILE A 232 1.91 0.85 12.41
CA ILE A 232 0.96 0.38 11.40
C ILE A 232 -0.48 0.70 11.83
#